data_850fe8a6c8605e4a5e999c63e360bbab
#
_entry.id   850fe8a6c8605e4a5e999c63e360bbab
#
_cell.length_a   1.000
_cell.length_b   1.000
_cell.length_c   1.000
_cell.angle_alpha   90.00
_cell.angle_beta   90.00
_cell.angle_gamma   90.00
#
_symmetry.space_group_name_H-M   'P 1'
#
loop_
_entity.id
_entity.type
_entity.pdbx_description
1 polymer ?
#
loop_
_entity_poly.entity_id
_entity_poly.type
_entity_poly.pdbx_seq_one_letter_code
_entity_poly.pdbx_strand_id
1 'polypeptide(L)'
;IPEDISSHFVYPEFLYNVQSTMLEEYHNTKADVLYRSDNTWEKATYKNGQLASKNGGILSPYYTMVKDSDGAETIGLIQMYAPKDKQSLTAYLVGTVKDGKNKLELKTLHSDTTILGPTQLDIQIAQDETIQSQINSLNVTGAKVTRNMVIVPVENTLIYIEPIYQTLVNESNLPVLKKVVVASGNKVAIGNDLTEAAQNLISQYATNIELENTEDINGLIQAIIKANNNLSDSLNGKNWELMGTDIRRLQDLVNSLEQQIKERKKESSKENSENTTLQNSIISNGNTTITE
;
A
#
# COMPACT_ATOMS: atom_id res chain seq x y z
N ILE A 1 37.18 -1.45 -4.04
CA ILE A 1 36.47 -1.03 -2.81
C ILE A 1 36.19 -2.31 -2.03
N PRO A 2 36.47 -2.37 -0.72
CA PRO A 2 36.13 -3.53 0.11
C PRO A 2 34.62 -3.83 0.06
N GLU A 3 34.25 -5.09 0.11
CA GLU A 3 32.88 -5.56 -0.04
C GLU A 3 31.95 -5.05 1.08
N ASP A 4 32.48 -4.96 2.30
CA ASP A 4 31.81 -4.38 3.45
C ASP A 4 31.39 -2.91 3.26
N ILE A 5 32.16 -2.14 2.49
CA ILE A 5 31.82 -0.75 2.11
C ILE A 5 30.87 -0.74 0.91
N SER A 6 31.14 -1.54 -0.13
CA SER A 6 30.33 -1.53 -1.34
C SER A 6 28.90 -2.04 -1.14
N SER A 7 28.69 -2.92 -0.14
CA SER A 7 27.36 -3.40 0.24
C SER A 7 26.44 -2.31 0.80
N HIS A 8 26.98 -1.17 1.23
CA HIS A 8 26.22 -0.02 1.74
C HIS A 8 25.98 1.05 0.67
N PHE A 9 26.37 0.83 -0.57
CA PHE A 9 26.12 1.80 -1.61
C PHE A 9 24.65 1.90 -1.94
N VAL A 10 24.17 3.13 -2.00
CA VAL A 10 22.82 3.49 -2.44
C VAL A 10 22.88 4.35 -3.69
N TYR A 11 21.77 4.45 -4.40
CA TYR A 11 21.72 5.28 -5.61
C TYR A 11 22.04 6.73 -5.27
N PRO A 12 22.98 7.41 -5.99
CA PRO A 12 23.34 8.80 -5.69
C PRO A 12 22.19 9.75 -5.97
N GLU A 13 21.73 10.45 -4.93
CA GLU A 13 20.54 11.32 -4.99
C GLU A 13 20.70 12.44 -6.04
N PHE A 14 21.89 13.05 -6.15
CA PHE A 14 22.13 14.09 -7.15
C PHE A 14 21.90 13.60 -8.58
N LEU A 15 22.47 12.44 -8.91
CA LEU A 15 22.31 11.83 -10.23
C LEU A 15 20.84 11.46 -10.47
N TYR A 16 20.21 10.89 -9.47
CA TYR A 16 18.81 10.51 -9.53
C TYR A 16 17.90 11.70 -9.79
N ASN A 17 18.11 12.83 -9.11
CA ASN A 17 17.34 14.04 -9.30
C ASN A 17 17.41 14.57 -10.74
N VAL A 18 18.58 14.57 -11.36
CA VAL A 18 18.73 14.96 -12.76
C VAL A 18 17.95 14.02 -13.68
N GLN A 19 18.11 12.71 -13.51
CA GLN A 19 17.46 11.70 -14.33
C GLN A 19 15.95 11.68 -14.14
N SER A 20 15.48 11.81 -12.91
CA SER A 20 14.05 11.85 -12.61
C SER A 20 13.36 13.07 -13.20
N THR A 21 14.02 14.21 -13.25
CA THR A 21 13.48 15.42 -13.88
C THR A 21 13.45 15.28 -15.41
N MET A 22 14.49 14.70 -16.01
CA MET A 22 14.46 14.45 -17.43
C MET A 22 13.35 13.49 -17.86
N LEU A 23 12.99 12.55 -17.00
CA LEU A 23 11.93 11.58 -17.29
C LEU A 23 10.54 12.22 -17.42
N GLU A 24 10.30 13.36 -16.79
CA GLU A 24 9.02 14.10 -16.90
C GLU A 24 8.64 14.37 -18.35
N GLU A 25 9.64 14.71 -19.18
CA GLU A 25 9.46 14.99 -20.61
C GLU A 25 9.78 13.77 -21.49
N TYR A 26 10.93 13.11 -21.23
CA TYR A 26 11.52 12.13 -22.14
C TYR A 26 11.11 10.68 -21.88
N HIS A 27 10.08 10.42 -21.05
CA HIS A 27 9.47 9.08 -20.99
C HIS A 27 8.72 8.74 -22.30
N ASN A 28 8.29 9.75 -23.06
CA ASN A 28 7.69 9.59 -24.38
C ASN A 28 8.78 9.35 -25.43
N THR A 29 8.71 8.20 -26.09
CA THR A 29 9.67 7.83 -27.16
C THR A 29 9.18 8.21 -28.56
N LYS A 30 7.91 8.63 -28.70
CA LYS A 30 7.32 9.02 -29.98
C LYS A 30 7.50 10.53 -30.19
N ALA A 31 8.15 10.91 -31.29
CA ALA A 31 8.47 12.28 -31.61
C ALA A 31 7.23 13.20 -31.73
N ASP A 32 6.13 12.69 -32.27
CA ASP A 32 4.88 13.44 -32.42
C ASP A 32 4.21 13.73 -31.06
N VAL A 33 4.26 12.79 -30.12
CA VAL A 33 3.75 12.96 -28.75
C VAL A 33 4.61 13.98 -27.99
N LEU A 34 5.94 13.86 -28.12
CA LEU A 34 6.89 14.77 -27.50
C LEU A 34 6.71 16.21 -28.03
N TYR A 35 6.57 16.36 -29.36
CA TYR A 35 6.40 17.69 -29.98
C TYR A 35 5.10 18.39 -29.55
N ARG A 36 4.02 17.62 -29.35
CA ARG A 36 2.73 18.18 -28.89
C ARG A 36 2.65 18.35 -27.39
N SER A 37 3.69 17.90 -26.63
CA SER A 37 3.66 17.80 -25.18
C SER A 37 2.44 17.03 -24.66
N ASP A 38 1.96 16.07 -25.44
CA ASP A 38 0.88 15.17 -25.04
C ASP A 38 1.42 14.17 -24.01
N ASN A 39 0.60 13.86 -23.00
CA ASN A 39 0.94 12.87 -21.98
C ASN A 39 2.25 13.17 -21.22
N THR A 40 2.52 14.42 -20.91
CA THR A 40 3.63 14.81 -20.02
C THR A 40 3.34 14.40 -18.59
N TRP A 41 4.39 14.13 -17.82
CA TRP A 41 4.30 13.78 -16.40
C TRP A 41 4.85 14.89 -15.52
N GLU A 42 4.40 14.87 -14.27
CA GLU A 42 4.90 15.74 -13.20
C GLU A 42 5.24 14.86 -11.99
N LYS A 43 6.20 15.29 -11.18
CA LYS A 43 6.43 14.68 -9.88
C LYS A 43 5.19 14.83 -9.00
N ALA A 44 4.81 13.76 -8.34
CA ALA A 44 3.64 13.77 -7.45
C ALA A 44 3.80 14.84 -6.36
N THR A 45 2.68 15.46 -5.98
CA THR A 45 2.66 16.53 -4.97
C THR A 45 2.05 16.05 -3.66
N TYR A 46 2.60 16.56 -2.55
CA TYR A 46 2.09 16.36 -1.20
C TYR A 46 2.27 17.65 -0.39
N LYS A 47 1.18 18.34 -0.08
CA LYS A 47 1.23 19.72 0.45
C LYS A 47 1.49 19.80 1.95
N ASN A 48 1.20 18.76 2.72
CA ASN A 48 1.29 18.79 4.19
C ASN A 48 2.63 18.33 4.76
N GLY A 49 3.54 17.79 3.93
CA GLY A 49 4.86 17.36 4.37
C GLY A 49 5.84 18.51 4.62
N GLN A 50 6.71 18.39 5.62
CA GLN A 50 7.77 19.38 5.88
C GLN A 50 8.71 19.55 4.68
N LEU A 51 9.00 18.49 3.96
CA LEU A 51 9.85 18.51 2.76
C LEU A 51 9.12 19.15 1.57
N ALA A 52 7.81 18.92 1.46
CA ALA A 52 6.98 19.44 0.41
C ALA A 52 6.86 20.99 0.46
N SER A 53 6.82 21.59 1.64
CA SER A 53 6.75 23.06 1.78
C SER A 53 7.97 23.76 1.26
N LYS A 54 9.13 23.10 1.21
CA LYS A 54 10.38 23.67 0.67
C LYS A 54 10.45 23.66 -0.86
N ASN A 55 9.77 22.69 -1.50
CA ASN A 55 9.85 22.43 -2.94
C ASN A 55 8.53 22.70 -3.68
N GLY A 56 7.70 23.62 -3.20
CA GLY A 56 6.43 23.95 -3.86
C GLY A 56 5.37 22.85 -3.79
N GLY A 57 5.50 21.95 -2.83
CA GLY A 57 4.57 20.83 -2.64
C GLY A 57 4.97 19.54 -3.36
N ILE A 58 6.08 19.49 -4.07
CA ILE A 58 6.59 18.29 -4.71
C ILE A 58 7.04 17.28 -3.64
N LEU A 59 6.62 16.02 -3.78
CA LEU A 59 7.12 14.91 -2.99
C LEU A 59 8.56 14.61 -3.46
N SER A 60 9.54 15.00 -2.62
CA SER A 60 10.95 14.74 -2.91
C SER A 60 11.24 13.23 -2.95
N PRO A 61 12.24 12.78 -3.72
CA PRO A 61 12.67 11.39 -3.68
C PRO A 61 13.07 10.98 -2.25
N TYR A 62 12.83 9.73 -1.92
CA TYR A 62 13.19 9.16 -0.61
C TYR A 62 13.64 7.71 -0.76
N TYR A 63 14.48 7.27 0.18
CA TYR A 63 14.92 5.88 0.26
C TYR A 63 13.87 5.04 0.98
N THR A 64 13.56 3.88 0.39
CA THR A 64 12.66 2.88 0.98
C THR A 64 13.08 1.48 0.57
N MET A 65 12.50 0.47 1.23
CA MET A 65 12.66 -0.92 0.80
C MET A 65 11.86 -1.16 -0.48
N VAL A 66 12.51 -1.76 -1.45
CA VAL A 66 11.92 -2.14 -2.74
C VAL A 66 12.38 -3.55 -3.11
N LYS A 67 11.62 -4.21 -3.97
CA LYS A 67 12.08 -5.45 -4.62
C LYS A 67 12.81 -5.09 -5.91
N ASP A 68 14.02 -5.60 -6.09
CA ASP A 68 14.76 -5.49 -7.34
C ASP A 68 14.16 -6.38 -8.44
N SER A 69 14.73 -6.36 -9.64
CA SER A 69 14.27 -7.17 -10.78
C SER A 69 14.32 -8.69 -10.52
N ASP A 70 15.11 -9.12 -9.56
CA ASP A 70 15.26 -10.53 -9.20
C ASP A 70 14.39 -10.91 -8.00
N GLY A 71 13.59 -9.95 -7.50
CA GLY A 71 12.70 -10.12 -6.36
C GLY A 71 13.39 -10.00 -5.00
N ALA A 72 14.67 -9.65 -4.95
CA ALA A 72 15.40 -9.45 -3.70
C ALA A 72 15.05 -8.07 -3.10
N GLU A 73 14.92 -8.04 -1.78
CA GLU A 73 14.69 -6.78 -1.04
C GLU A 73 15.99 -5.97 -0.98
N THR A 74 15.89 -4.71 -1.36
CA THR A 74 17.01 -3.77 -1.34
C THR A 74 16.54 -2.35 -1.03
N ILE A 75 17.48 -1.46 -0.71
CA ILE A 75 17.18 -0.04 -0.54
C ILE A 75 17.16 0.62 -1.92
N GLY A 76 16.02 1.21 -2.26
CA GLY A 76 15.84 2.00 -3.49
C GLY A 76 15.48 3.44 -3.20
N LEU A 77 15.96 4.34 -4.05
CA LEU A 77 15.52 5.73 -4.11
C LEU A 77 14.32 5.81 -5.03
N ILE A 78 13.20 6.34 -4.57
CA ILE A 78 11.93 6.30 -5.29
C ILE A 78 11.36 7.71 -5.53
N GLN A 79 10.79 7.93 -6.72
CA GLN A 79 10.05 9.13 -7.11
C GLN A 79 8.74 8.74 -7.77
N MET A 80 7.63 9.31 -7.29
CA MET A 80 6.30 9.10 -7.86
C MET A 80 5.97 10.16 -8.92
N TYR A 81 5.24 9.75 -9.96
CA TYR A 81 4.78 10.62 -11.05
C TYR A 81 3.26 10.55 -11.22
N ALA A 82 2.71 11.69 -11.59
CA ALA A 82 1.33 11.85 -12.05
C ALA A 82 1.32 12.41 -13.48
N PRO A 83 0.28 12.18 -14.27
CA PRO A 83 0.09 12.93 -15.51
C PRO A 83 -0.04 14.40 -15.19
N LYS A 84 0.47 15.26 -16.05
CA LYS A 84 0.39 16.72 -15.91
C LYS A 84 -1.04 17.18 -15.62
N ASP A 85 -1.17 18.10 -14.69
CA ASP A 85 -2.45 18.64 -14.22
C ASP A 85 -3.38 17.61 -13.56
N LYS A 86 -2.87 16.41 -13.21
CA LYS A 86 -3.60 15.37 -12.47
C LYS A 86 -2.90 15.04 -11.16
N GLN A 87 -3.67 14.48 -10.23
CA GLN A 87 -3.14 14.11 -8.91
C GLN A 87 -3.02 12.59 -8.73
N SER A 88 -3.65 11.80 -9.60
CA SER A 88 -3.55 10.33 -9.60
C SER A 88 -2.18 9.87 -10.11
N LEU A 89 -1.63 8.83 -9.49
CA LEU A 89 -0.33 8.29 -9.90
C LEU A 89 -0.43 7.50 -11.20
N THR A 90 0.62 7.60 -12.01
CA THR A 90 0.76 6.87 -13.28
C THR A 90 2.01 6.01 -13.34
N ALA A 91 3.07 6.38 -12.63
CA ALA A 91 4.33 5.67 -12.62
C ALA A 91 5.16 6.01 -11.39
N TYR A 92 6.19 5.21 -11.14
CA TYR A 92 7.26 5.55 -10.23
C TYR A 92 8.62 5.09 -10.76
N LEU A 93 9.65 5.85 -10.45
CA LEU A 93 11.03 5.55 -10.78
C LEU A 93 11.72 4.97 -9.55
N VAL A 94 12.50 3.92 -9.73
CA VAL A 94 13.30 3.29 -8.66
C VAL A 94 14.76 3.30 -9.06
N GLY A 95 15.62 3.86 -8.22
CA GLY A 95 17.07 3.80 -8.33
C GLY A 95 17.66 2.86 -7.29
N THR A 96 18.32 1.81 -7.71
CA THR A 96 18.99 0.83 -6.84
C THR A 96 20.46 0.69 -7.19
N VAL A 97 21.24 0.12 -6.29
CA VAL A 97 22.63 -0.30 -6.58
C VAL A 97 22.71 -1.81 -6.43
N LYS A 98 23.18 -2.47 -7.49
CA LYS A 98 23.40 -3.91 -7.50
C LYS A 98 24.80 -4.20 -8.05
N ASP A 99 25.59 -5.00 -7.33
CA ASP A 99 26.97 -5.33 -7.68
C ASP A 99 27.85 -4.08 -7.97
N GLY A 100 27.64 -3.02 -7.18
CA GLY A 100 28.33 -1.74 -7.34
C GLY A 100 27.91 -0.94 -8.58
N LYS A 101 26.84 -1.32 -9.29
CA LYS A 101 26.32 -0.64 -10.46
C LYS A 101 24.96 0.02 -10.15
N ASN A 102 24.82 1.26 -10.57
CA ASN A 102 23.55 1.97 -10.49
C ASN A 102 22.55 1.40 -11.50
N LYS A 103 21.34 1.12 -11.06
CA LYS A 103 20.22 0.65 -11.87
C LYS A 103 19.02 1.56 -11.68
N LEU A 104 18.41 1.96 -12.79
CA LEU A 104 17.18 2.75 -12.82
C LEU A 104 16.06 1.93 -13.46
N GLU A 105 14.94 1.83 -12.80
CA GLU A 105 13.77 1.11 -13.28
C GLU A 105 12.53 2.00 -13.22
N LEU A 106 11.90 2.20 -14.37
CA LEU A 106 10.59 2.85 -14.45
C LEU A 106 9.51 1.79 -14.35
N LYS A 107 8.63 1.94 -13.37
CA LYS A 107 7.45 1.09 -13.17
C LYS A 107 6.20 1.90 -13.51
N THR A 108 5.48 1.48 -14.53
CA THR A 108 4.18 2.07 -14.88
C THR A 108 3.07 1.38 -14.11
N LEU A 109 2.17 2.19 -13.57
CA LEU A 109 1.03 1.72 -12.80
C LEU A 109 -0.14 1.48 -13.76
N HIS A 110 -0.48 0.21 -13.97
CA HIS A 110 -1.63 -0.19 -14.77
C HIS A 110 -2.70 -0.72 -13.79
N SER A 111 -3.81 -0.02 -13.73
CA SER A 111 -4.94 -0.41 -12.91
C SER A 111 -6.23 0.00 -13.60
N ASP A 112 -7.25 -0.84 -13.50
CA ASP A 112 -8.61 -0.52 -13.92
C ASP A 112 -9.25 0.56 -13.02
N THR A 113 -8.60 0.83 -11.88
CA THR A 113 -9.02 1.86 -10.93
C THR A 113 -7.95 2.95 -10.81
N THR A 114 -8.39 4.16 -10.53
CA THR A 114 -7.50 5.30 -10.28
C THR A 114 -6.63 5.06 -9.05
N ILE A 115 -5.30 5.16 -9.20
CA ILE A 115 -4.35 5.07 -8.09
C ILE A 115 -4.17 6.47 -7.52
N LEU A 116 -4.56 6.64 -6.26
CA LEU A 116 -4.54 7.93 -5.60
C LEU A 116 -3.12 8.48 -5.47
N GLY A 117 -2.94 9.74 -5.77
CA GLY A 117 -1.70 10.44 -5.43
C GLY A 117 -1.69 10.94 -3.98
N PRO A 118 -0.52 11.36 -3.48
CA PRO A 118 -0.36 11.77 -2.09
C PRO A 118 -1.32 12.88 -1.66
N THR A 119 -1.56 13.87 -2.52
CA THR A 119 -2.50 14.97 -2.24
C THR A 119 -3.95 14.48 -2.17
N GLN A 120 -4.34 13.55 -3.04
CA GLN A 120 -5.70 12.98 -3.00
C GLN A 120 -5.92 12.16 -1.73
N LEU A 121 -4.92 11.37 -1.33
CA LEU A 121 -4.98 10.64 -0.08
C LEU A 121 -5.04 11.56 1.14
N ASP A 122 -4.29 12.65 1.15
CA ASP A 122 -4.35 13.63 2.24
C ASP A 122 -5.74 14.25 2.37
N ILE A 123 -6.42 14.51 1.26
CA ILE A 123 -7.83 14.95 1.26
C ILE A 123 -8.73 13.86 1.84
N GLN A 124 -8.54 12.60 1.48
CA GLN A 124 -9.31 11.49 2.03
C GLN A 124 -9.10 11.34 3.54
N ILE A 125 -7.86 11.44 4.02
CA ILE A 125 -7.53 11.45 5.45
C ILE A 125 -8.20 12.63 6.16
N ALA A 126 -8.22 13.80 5.52
CA ALA A 126 -8.87 14.99 6.08
C ALA A 126 -10.40 14.90 6.16
N GLN A 127 -11.02 14.05 5.36
CA GLN A 127 -12.46 13.81 5.36
C GLN A 127 -12.90 12.72 6.36
N ASP A 128 -11.98 11.91 6.88
CA ASP A 128 -12.29 10.90 7.88
C ASP A 128 -12.34 11.56 9.28
N GLU A 129 -13.55 11.66 9.84
CA GLU A 129 -13.80 12.32 11.12
C GLU A 129 -13.06 11.66 12.28
N THR A 130 -12.95 10.33 12.27
CA THR A 130 -12.27 9.56 13.31
C THR A 130 -10.78 9.84 13.30
N ILE A 131 -10.17 9.80 12.12
CA ILE A 131 -8.75 10.08 11.93
C ILE A 131 -8.46 11.55 12.27
N GLN A 132 -9.27 12.47 11.77
CA GLN A 132 -9.11 13.91 12.04
C GLN A 132 -9.26 14.26 13.52
N SER A 133 -10.19 13.64 14.22
CA SER A 133 -10.33 13.82 15.67
C SER A 133 -9.06 13.43 16.42
N GLN A 134 -8.46 12.29 16.06
CA GLN A 134 -7.20 11.83 16.66
C GLN A 134 -6.02 12.74 16.33
N ILE A 135 -5.91 13.24 15.09
CA ILE A 135 -4.85 14.18 14.68
C ILE A 135 -5.02 15.52 15.41
N ASN A 136 -6.26 16.03 15.45
CA ASN A 136 -6.56 17.31 16.11
C ASN A 136 -6.29 17.27 17.61
N SER A 137 -6.44 16.13 18.27
CA SER A 137 -6.10 15.98 19.69
C SER A 137 -4.61 16.19 20.00
N LEU A 138 -3.75 16.11 18.99
CA LEU A 138 -2.31 16.38 19.11
C LEU A 138 -1.98 17.88 19.00
N ASN A 139 -2.90 18.70 18.49
CA ASN A 139 -2.72 20.15 18.34
C ASN A 139 -3.02 20.88 19.66
N VAL A 140 -2.17 20.69 20.66
CA VAL A 140 -2.28 21.40 21.94
C VAL A 140 -1.40 22.65 21.93
N THR A 141 -1.69 23.60 22.85
CA THR A 141 -0.92 24.83 22.97
C THR A 141 0.57 24.54 23.20
N GLY A 142 1.45 25.12 22.40
CA GLY A 142 2.90 24.87 22.47
C GLY A 142 3.37 23.59 21.79
N ALA A 143 2.49 22.87 21.10
CA ALA A 143 2.87 21.73 20.26
C ALA A 143 2.87 22.10 18.76
N LYS A 144 3.79 21.50 18.03
CA LYS A 144 3.84 21.53 16.57
C LYS A 144 3.63 20.10 16.06
N VAL A 145 2.58 19.90 15.30
CA VAL A 145 2.33 18.61 14.61
C VAL A 145 2.96 18.65 13.23
N THR A 146 3.71 17.61 12.88
CA THR A 146 4.35 17.46 11.57
C THR A 146 4.02 16.10 10.99
N ARG A 147 3.73 16.09 9.70
CA ARG A 147 3.35 14.89 8.94
C ARG A 147 4.32 14.71 7.78
N ASN A 148 4.57 13.49 7.41
CA ASN A 148 5.35 13.16 6.22
C ASN A 148 4.74 11.89 5.60
N MET A 149 4.77 11.78 4.27
CA MET A 149 4.21 10.63 3.59
C MET A 149 5.29 9.85 2.87
N VAL A 150 5.28 8.54 3.06
CA VAL A 150 6.11 7.57 2.36
C VAL A 150 5.19 6.60 1.63
N ILE A 151 5.45 6.34 0.37
CA ILE A 151 4.70 5.39 -0.45
C ILE A 151 5.62 4.22 -0.75
N VAL A 152 5.21 3.03 -0.35
CA VAL A 152 5.99 1.80 -0.50
C VAL A 152 5.29 0.90 -1.51
N PRO A 153 5.94 0.56 -2.63
CA PRO A 153 5.40 -0.45 -3.55
C PRO A 153 5.54 -1.83 -2.93
N VAL A 154 4.40 -2.52 -2.80
CA VAL A 154 4.34 -3.89 -2.28
C VAL A 154 3.59 -4.75 -3.29
N GLU A 155 4.27 -5.69 -3.92
CA GLU A 155 3.73 -6.51 -5.01
C GLU A 155 3.07 -5.63 -6.10
N ASN A 156 1.77 -5.77 -6.31
CA ASN A 156 1.00 -5.02 -7.32
C ASN A 156 0.23 -3.84 -6.72
N THR A 157 0.56 -3.40 -5.49
CA THR A 157 -0.14 -2.32 -4.81
C THR A 157 0.83 -1.28 -4.24
N LEU A 158 0.29 -0.13 -3.90
CA LEU A 158 1.00 0.92 -3.17
C LEU A 158 0.43 1.00 -1.75
N ILE A 159 1.32 0.96 -0.77
CA ILE A 159 1.02 1.21 0.62
C ILE A 159 1.50 2.63 0.95
N TYR A 160 0.60 3.45 1.44
CA TYR A 160 0.88 4.81 1.89
C TYR A 160 1.04 4.78 3.40
N ILE A 161 2.12 5.36 3.89
CA ILE A 161 2.44 5.41 5.32
C ILE A 161 2.68 6.87 5.67
N GLU A 162 1.90 7.40 6.61
CA GLU A 162 2.01 8.78 7.05
C GLU A 162 2.25 8.82 8.56
N PRO A 163 3.51 8.85 9.00
CA PRO A 163 3.84 9.08 10.40
C PRO A 163 3.53 10.52 10.83
N ILE A 164 2.95 10.66 12.00
CA ILE A 164 2.53 11.93 12.60
C ILE A 164 3.35 12.16 13.85
N TYR A 165 4.15 13.20 13.81
CA TYR A 165 5.04 13.59 14.90
C TYR A 165 4.50 14.81 15.61
N GLN A 166 4.70 14.85 16.93
CA GLN A 166 4.44 16.00 17.78
C GLN A 166 5.76 16.49 18.38
N THR A 167 6.00 17.80 18.30
CA THR A 167 7.14 18.46 18.90
C THR A 167 6.61 19.50 19.90
N LEU A 168 7.04 19.40 21.18
CA LEU A 168 6.73 20.40 22.20
C LEU A 168 7.80 21.48 22.17
N VAL A 169 7.39 22.71 21.80
CA VAL A 169 8.31 23.82 21.53
C VAL A 169 9.06 24.29 22.78
N ASN A 170 8.50 24.06 23.97
CA ASN A 170 9.07 24.55 25.25
C ASN A 170 9.88 23.49 26.01
N GLU A 171 10.00 22.26 25.49
CA GLU A 171 10.72 21.18 26.19
C GLU A 171 12.01 20.80 25.46
N SER A 172 11.98 19.75 24.69
CA SER A 172 13.21 19.21 24.05
C SER A 172 13.36 19.56 22.59
N ASN A 173 12.34 20.16 21.97
CA ASN A 173 12.23 20.37 20.51
C ASN A 173 12.44 19.06 19.68
N LEU A 174 12.37 17.90 20.31
CA LEU A 174 12.49 16.60 19.62
C LEU A 174 11.13 16.15 19.13
N PRO A 175 11.00 15.76 17.83
CA PRO A 175 9.78 15.20 17.31
C PRO A 175 9.57 13.78 17.88
N VAL A 176 8.41 13.54 18.44
CA VAL A 176 7.99 12.22 18.96
C VAL A 176 6.89 11.69 18.07
N LEU A 177 7.04 10.45 17.57
CA LEU A 177 5.99 9.75 16.85
C LEU A 177 4.78 9.53 17.77
N LYS A 178 3.61 9.97 17.33
CA LYS A 178 2.37 9.87 18.10
C LYS A 178 1.34 8.97 17.43
N LYS A 179 1.26 9.04 16.12
CA LYS A 179 0.32 8.25 15.32
C LYS A 179 0.95 7.89 13.98
N VAL A 180 0.42 6.85 13.37
CA VAL A 180 0.71 6.48 12.00
C VAL A 180 -0.61 6.26 11.27
N VAL A 181 -0.75 6.88 10.11
CA VAL A 181 -1.84 6.59 9.18
C VAL A 181 -1.29 5.66 8.10
N VAL A 182 -2.01 4.61 7.79
CA VAL A 182 -1.69 3.67 6.70
C VAL A 182 -2.87 3.61 5.75
N ALA A 183 -2.59 3.61 4.45
CA ALA A 183 -3.64 3.49 3.44
C ALA A 183 -3.22 2.56 2.31
N SER A 184 -4.21 1.94 1.68
CA SER A 184 -4.07 1.16 0.46
C SER A 184 -5.39 1.20 -0.31
N GLY A 185 -5.32 1.38 -1.63
CA GLY A 185 -6.52 1.58 -2.44
C GLY A 185 -7.36 2.75 -1.92
N ASN A 186 -8.61 2.49 -1.57
CA ASN A 186 -9.55 3.48 -1.03
C ASN A 186 -9.76 3.39 0.49
N LYS A 187 -8.94 2.63 1.19
CA LYS A 187 -9.06 2.43 2.64
C LYS A 187 -7.93 3.10 3.39
N VAL A 188 -8.28 3.68 4.53
CA VAL A 188 -7.36 4.41 5.40
C VAL A 188 -7.59 3.94 6.84
N ALA A 189 -6.52 3.75 7.58
CA ALA A 189 -6.56 3.42 9.00
C ALA A 189 -5.49 4.18 9.78
N ILE A 190 -5.72 4.38 11.07
CA ILE A 190 -4.79 5.05 11.99
C ILE A 190 -4.50 4.14 13.19
N GLY A 191 -3.27 4.21 13.70
CA GLY A 191 -2.83 3.52 14.90
C GLY A 191 -1.82 4.36 15.68
N ASN A 192 -1.41 3.88 16.85
CA ASN A 192 -0.36 4.51 17.65
C ASN A 192 1.04 4.26 17.07
N ASP A 193 1.16 3.18 16.32
CA ASP A 193 2.37 2.80 15.58
C ASP A 193 1.99 2.16 14.23
N LEU A 194 3.00 1.78 13.46
CA LEU A 194 2.80 1.18 12.14
C LEU A 194 2.07 -0.17 12.21
N THR A 195 2.36 -0.97 13.24
CA THR A 195 1.78 -2.32 13.39
C THR A 195 0.28 -2.23 13.66
N GLU A 196 -0.13 -1.37 14.60
CA GLU A 196 -1.54 -1.13 14.91
C GLU A 196 -2.29 -0.54 13.71
N ALA A 197 -1.71 0.45 13.04
CA ALA A 197 -2.32 1.05 11.85
C ALA A 197 -2.50 0.04 10.72
N ALA A 198 -1.51 -0.82 10.47
CA ALA A 198 -1.60 -1.89 9.48
C ALA A 198 -2.66 -2.94 9.84
N GLN A 199 -2.75 -3.35 11.10
CA GLN A 199 -3.77 -4.29 11.57
C GLN A 199 -5.17 -3.70 11.41
N ASN A 200 -5.36 -2.42 11.75
CA ASN A 200 -6.62 -1.71 11.58
C ASN A 200 -7.01 -1.62 10.09
N LEU A 201 -6.04 -1.40 9.19
CA LEU A 201 -6.28 -1.39 7.75
C LEU A 201 -6.70 -2.77 7.24
N ILE A 202 -5.97 -3.83 7.63
CA ILE A 202 -6.28 -5.22 7.25
C ILE A 202 -7.68 -5.61 7.72
N SER A 203 -8.06 -5.21 8.93
CA SER A 203 -9.40 -5.48 9.48
C SER A 203 -10.50 -4.87 8.63
N GLN A 204 -10.30 -3.68 8.03
CA GLN A 204 -11.27 -3.07 7.11
C GLN A 204 -11.42 -3.86 5.80
N TYR A 205 -10.38 -4.52 5.33
CA TYR A 205 -10.49 -5.39 4.16
C TYR A 205 -11.19 -6.71 4.51
N ALA A 206 -10.92 -7.25 5.69
CA ALA A 206 -11.58 -8.47 6.16
C ALA A 206 -13.11 -8.31 6.31
N THR A 207 -13.58 -7.14 6.79
CA THR A 207 -15.01 -6.86 6.93
C THR A 207 -15.75 -6.60 5.61
N ASN A 208 -15.03 -6.22 4.55
CA ASN A 208 -15.63 -5.99 3.22
C ASN A 208 -15.61 -7.21 2.29
N ILE A 209 -15.11 -8.34 2.74
CA ILE A 209 -15.46 -9.61 2.13
C ILE A 209 -16.88 -9.93 2.63
N GLU A 210 -17.90 -9.36 1.99
CA GLU A 210 -19.25 -9.87 2.05
C GLU A 210 -19.26 -11.28 1.45
N LEU A 211 -18.88 -12.22 2.27
CA LEU A 211 -19.17 -13.62 2.08
C LEU A 211 -20.55 -13.80 2.70
N GLU A 212 -21.57 -13.81 1.87
CA GLU A 212 -22.89 -14.28 2.27
C GLU A 212 -22.74 -15.59 3.05
N ASN A 213 -23.18 -15.62 4.32
CA ASN A 213 -23.13 -16.75 5.27
C ASN A 213 -21.75 -17.23 5.73
N THR A 214 -21.10 -16.49 6.66
CA THR A 214 -19.75 -16.84 7.08
C THR A 214 -19.40 -16.61 8.54
N GLU A 215 -20.20 -17.10 9.44
CA GLU A 215 -19.80 -17.11 10.86
C GLU A 215 -18.46 -17.84 11.05
N ASP A 216 -18.21 -18.93 10.32
CA ASP A 216 -16.98 -19.73 10.45
C ASP A 216 -15.70 -19.04 9.91
N ILE A 217 -15.75 -18.41 8.74
CA ILE A 217 -14.55 -17.75 8.15
C ILE A 217 -14.19 -16.49 8.93
N ASN A 218 -15.16 -15.69 9.34
CA ASN A 218 -14.90 -14.53 10.17
C ASN A 218 -14.32 -14.93 11.54
N GLY A 219 -14.81 -16.00 12.12
CA GLY A 219 -14.25 -16.59 13.34
C GLY A 219 -12.79 -17.03 13.16
N LEU A 220 -12.47 -17.68 12.04
CA LEU A 220 -11.09 -18.09 11.71
C LEU A 220 -10.17 -16.86 11.49
N ILE A 221 -10.63 -15.84 10.81
CA ILE A 221 -9.85 -14.59 10.63
C ILE A 221 -9.55 -13.93 11.98
N GLN A 222 -10.54 -13.82 12.86
CA GLN A 222 -10.34 -13.28 14.21
C GLN A 222 -9.38 -14.15 15.04
N ALA A 223 -9.48 -15.48 14.93
CA ALA A 223 -8.57 -16.40 15.59
C ALA A 223 -7.12 -16.26 15.07
N ILE A 224 -6.94 -16.03 13.78
CA ILE A 224 -5.62 -15.77 13.15
C ILE A 224 -5.03 -14.47 13.68
N ILE A 225 -5.82 -13.39 13.73
CA ILE A 225 -5.40 -12.10 14.26
C ILE A 225 -4.96 -12.24 15.74
N LYS A 226 -5.75 -12.95 16.54
CA LYS A 226 -5.42 -13.20 17.94
C LYS A 226 -4.16 -14.07 18.12
N ALA A 227 -4.01 -15.10 17.30
CA ALA A 227 -2.82 -15.96 17.31
C ALA A 227 -1.56 -15.18 16.91
N ASN A 228 -1.68 -14.27 15.93
CA ASN A 228 -0.57 -13.39 15.52
C ASN A 228 -0.17 -12.40 16.63
N ASN A 229 -1.14 -11.84 17.36
CA ASN A 229 -0.86 -10.98 18.50
C ASN A 229 -0.16 -11.74 19.64
N ASN A 230 -0.61 -12.96 19.96
CA ASN A 230 0.04 -13.82 20.96
C ASN A 230 1.48 -14.13 20.53
N LEU A 231 1.73 -14.43 19.25
CA LEU A 231 3.06 -14.65 18.71
C LEU A 231 3.95 -13.40 18.87
N SER A 232 3.41 -12.22 18.60
CA SER A 232 4.10 -10.94 18.79
C SER A 232 4.48 -10.73 20.27
N ASP A 233 3.57 -11.03 21.18
CA ASP A 233 3.82 -10.92 22.63
C ASP A 233 4.86 -11.93 23.10
N SER A 234 4.83 -13.17 22.59
CA SER A 234 5.84 -14.21 22.87
C SER A 234 7.22 -13.82 22.35
N LEU A 235 7.30 -13.18 21.18
CA LEU A 235 8.52 -12.63 20.60
C LEU A 235 9.09 -11.50 21.46
N ASN A 236 8.26 -10.54 21.86
CA ASN A 236 8.65 -9.40 22.69
C ASN A 236 9.07 -9.84 24.09
N GLY A 237 8.39 -10.84 24.64
CA GLY A 237 8.71 -11.47 25.93
C GLY A 237 9.90 -12.43 25.90
N LYS A 238 10.52 -12.67 24.73
CA LYS A 238 11.61 -13.65 24.51
C LYS A 238 11.26 -15.07 25.03
N ASN A 239 9.99 -15.44 24.96
CA ASN A 239 9.52 -16.75 25.41
C ASN A 239 9.51 -17.73 24.23
N TRP A 240 10.65 -18.38 23.99
CA TRP A 240 10.88 -19.27 22.85
C TRP A 240 10.00 -20.53 22.85
N GLU A 241 9.56 -20.99 24.02
CA GLU A 241 8.70 -22.16 24.14
C GLU A 241 7.26 -21.86 23.69
N LEU A 242 6.72 -20.72 24.12
CA LEU A 242 5.40 -20.25 23.69
C LEU A 242 5.40 -19.87 22.19
N MET A 243 6.48 -19.29 21.71
CA MET A 243 6.61 -18.91 20.30
C MET A 243 6.45 -20.11 19.36
N GLY A 244 7.04 -21.26 19.69
CA GLY A 244 6.90 -22.49 18.88
C GLY A 244 5.48 -23.05 18.86
N THR A 245 4.70 -22.86 19.93
CA THR A 245 3.27 -23.22 19.98
C THR A 245 2.39 -22.23 19.26
N ASP A 246 2.70 -20.93 19.36
CA ASP A 246 1.94 -19.86 18.67
C ASP A 246 2.12 -19.93 17.15
N ILE A 247 3.33 -20.23 16.67
CA ILE A 247 3.60 -20.45 15.22
C ILE A 247 2.79 -21.65 14.69
N ARG A 248 2.79 -22.79 15.39
CA ARG A 248 2.00 -23.95 14.98
C ARG A 248 0.52 -23.63 14.93
N ARG A 249 0.00 -22.97 15.96
CA ARG A 249 -1.40 -22.57 16.02
C ARG A 249 -1.78 -21.65 14.85
N LEU A 250 -0.92 -20.69 14.51
CA LEU A 250 -1.12 -19.81 13.37
C LEU A 250 -1.17 -20.60 12.05
N GLN A 251 -0.24 -21.53 11.85
CA GLN A 251 -0.22 -22.41 10.66
C GLN A 251 -1.49 -23.27 10.55
N ASP A 252 -1.95 -23.84 11.65
CA ASP A 252 -3.17 -24.67 11.67
C ASP A 252 -4.40 -23.84 11.32
N LEU A 253 -4.52 -22.61 11.82
CA LEU A 253 -5.62 -21.69 11.51
C LEU A 253 -5.60 -21.25 10.04
N VAL A 254 -4.42 -20.95 9.48
CA VAL A 254 -4.26 -20.58 8.06
C VAL A 254 -4.65 -21.76 7.16
N ASN A 255 -4.19 -22.98 7.48
CA ASN A 255 -4.55 -24.18 6.72
C ASN A 255 -6.07 -24.45 6.76
N SER A 256 -6.71 -24.23 7.90
CA SER A 256 -8.17 -24.38 8.05
C SER A 256 -8.93 -23.36 7.21
N LEU A 257 -8.44 -22.11 7.15
CA LEU A 257 -9.01 -21.06 6.30
C LEU A 257 -8.88 -21.40 4.81
N GLU A 258 -7.69 -21.86 4.39
CA GLU A 258 -7.49 -22.31 3.01
C GLU A 258 -8.42 -23.44 2.60
N GLN A 259 -8.65 -24.39 3.50
CA GLN A 259 -9.54 -25.51 3.25
C GLN A 259 -10.99 -25.04 3.08
N GLN A 260 -11.48 -24.18 3.96
CA GLN A 260 -12.83 -23.62 3.86
C GLN A 260 -13.03 -22.80 2.58
N ILE A 261 -12.05 -22.01 2.18
CA ILE A 261 -12.10 -21.25 0.93
C ILE A 261 -12.16 -22.20 -0.29
N LYS A 262 -11.40 -23.31 -0.27
CA LYS A 262 -11.44 -24.32 -1.34
C LYS A 262 -12.78 -25.04 -1.43
N GLU A 263 -13.38 -25.37 -0.29
CA GLU A 263 -14.69 -26.03 -0.22
C GLU A 263 -15.79 -25.12 -0.78
N ARG A 264 -15.82 -23.86 -0.39
CA ARG A 264 -16.79 -22.87 -0.91
C ARG A 264 -16.65 -22.63 -2.41
N LYS A 265 -15.41 -22.53 -2.92
CA LYS A 265 -15.19 -22.42 -4.37
C LYS A 265 -15.75 -23.63 -5.13
N LYS A 266 -15.73 -24.81 -4.53
CA LYS A 266 -16.33 -26.01 -5.13
C LYS A 266 -17.86 -25.97 -5.07
N GLU A 267 -18.45 -25.47 -4.01
CA GLU A 267 -19.89 -25.33 -3.84
C GLU A 267 -20.47 -24.29 -4.82
N SER A 268 -19.86 -23.11 -4.89
CA SER A 268 -20.29 -22.07 -5.83
C SER A 268 -20.13 -22.48 -7.30
N SER A 269 -19.14 -23.32 -7.61
CA SER A 269 -18.98 -23.89 -8.96
C SER A 269 -20.04 -24.94 -9.29
N LYS A 270 -20.55 -25.67 -8.30
CA LYS A 270 -21.66 -26.62 -8.48
C LYS A 270 -23.01 -25.91 -8.65
N GLU A 271 -23.31 -24.92 -7.83
CA GLU A 271 -24.53 -24.12 -7.96
C GLU A 271 -24.62 -23.40 -9.32
N ASN A 272 -23.51 -22.84 -9.80
CA ASN A 272 -23.48 -22.24 -11.15
C ASN A 272 -23.69 -23.27 -12.26
N SER A 273 -23.23 -24.51 -12.13
CA SER A 273 -23.46 -25.57 -13.12
C SER A 273 -24.89 -26.08 -13.08
N GLU A 274 -25.52 -26.18 -11.92
CA GLU A 274 -26.92 -26.56 -11.76
C GLU A 274 -27.88 -25.49 -12.30
N ASN A 275 -27.63 -24.24 -12.00
CA ASN A 275 -28.41 -23.11 -12.53
C ASN A 275 -28.30 -22.96 -14.07
N THR A 276 -27.14 -23.26 -14.64
CA THR A 276 -26.96 -23.28 -16.10
C THR A 276 -27.73 -24.47 -16.74
N THR A 277 -27.78 -25.61 -16.06
CA THR A 277 -28.50 -26.78 -16.52
C THR A 277 -30.03 -26.59 -16.45
N LEU A 278 -30.52 -25.93 -15.40
CA LEU A 278 -31.93 -25.55 -15.23
C LEU A 278 -32.37 -24.51 -16.28
N GLN A 279 -31.57 -23.50 -16.57
CA GLN A 279 -31.86 -22.50 -17.62
C GLN A 279 -31.92 -23.18 -19.00
N ASN A 280 -30.99 -24.08 -19.31
CA ASN A 280 -30.98 -24.79 -20.59
C ASN A 280 -32.18 -25.77 -20.72
N SER A 281 -32.67 -26.35 -19.63
CA SER A 281 -33.88 -27.22 -19.65
C SER A 281 -35.18 -26.42 -19.85
N ILE A 282 -35.23 -25.17 -19.33
CA ILE A 282 -36.39 -24.27 -19.54
C ILE A 282 -36.45 -23.79 -21.00
N ILE A 283 -35.29 -23.50 -21.61
CA ILE A 283 -35.21 -23.07 -23.01
C ILE A 283 -35.56 -24.23 -23.99
N SER A 284 -35.22 -25.48 -23.66
CA SER A 284 -35.55 -26.65 -24.50
C SER A 284 -37.01 -27.02 -24.44
N ASN A 285 -37.73 -26.75 -23.35
CA ASN A 285 -39.16 -27.05 -23.21
C ASN A 285 -40.10 -25.93 -23.74
N GLY A 286 -39.55 -24.78 -24.11
CA GLY A 286 -40.31 -23.65 -24.67
C GLY A 286 -40.51 -23.67 -26.22
N ASN A 287 -39.96 -24.68 -26.92
CA ASN A 287 -40.02 -24.78 -28.37
C ASN A 287 -40.84 -25.96 -28.84
N THR A 288 -42.04 -26.18 -28.30
CA THR A 288 -42.96 -27.15 -28.86
C THR A 288 -44.28 -26.47 -29.23
N THR A 289 -44.45 -26.29 -30.53
CA THR A 289 -45.66 -26.25 -31.31
C THR A 289 -46.71 -25.15 -31.08
N ILE A 290 -46.85 -24.25 -32.07
CA ILE A 290 -48.16 -23.96 -32.63
C ILE A 290 -48.03 -24.09 -34.16
N THR A 291 -48.46 -25.24 -34.72
CA THR A 291 -48.99 -25.35 -36.08
C THR A 291 -50.48 -25.51 -35.95
N GLU A 292 -51.20 -24.49 -36.38
CA GLU A 292 -52.44 -24.50 -37.20
C GLU A 292 -52.85 -23.06 -37.46
#